data_4116ff9737e4af016187a9eb85d58fc6
#
_entry.id   4116ff9737e4af016187a9eb85d58fc6
#
_cell.length_a   1.000
_cell.length_b   1.000
_cell.length_c   1.000
_cell.angle_alpha   90.00
_cell.angle_beta   90.00
_cell.angle_gamma   90.00
#
_symmetry.space_group_name_H-M   'P 1'
#
loop_
_entity.id
_entity.type
_entity.pdbx_description
1 polymer ?
#
loop_
_entity_poly.entity_id
_entity_poly.type
_entity_poly.pdbx_seq_one_letter_code
_entity_poly.pdbx_strand_id
1 'polypeptide(L)'
;MSNLSQAEWLAQISEEIIDPEQRIIDPHHHLWPDSTGGSQYLLDDLWADTGSGHNVTNTVFIDCSQCYWNLEDAALNPVGETEFVKELADASKADPNQATISGIVGHVDMLLGFEAERVLEKHLEVGQELFKGIRHAGGWDPHENMRNSHHSPPKDMYLSDVFNQSLKILGEKDLVFEAWQYHH
;
A
#
# COMPACT_ATOMS: atom_id res chain seq x y z
N MET A 1 8.06 -0.73 35.12
CA MET A 1 7.08 -1.14 34.07
C MET A 1 7.74 -2.29 33.32
N SER A 2 7.12 -3.46 33.26
CA SER A 2 7.69 -4.63 32.58
C SER A 2 7.78 -4.33 31.08
N ASN A 3 8.98 -4.41 30.51
CA ASN A 3 9.17 -4.35 29.06
C ASN A 3 8.72 -5.69 28.47
N LEU A 4 7.39 -5.84 28.27
CA LEU A 4 6.86 -6.98 27.52
C LEU A 4 7.29 -6.84 26.05
N SER A 5 7.65 -7.95 25.43
CA SER A 5 7.75 -8.02 23.96
C SER A 5 6.36 -7.80 23.34
N GLN A 6 6.32 -7.49 22.06
CA GLN A 6 5.04 -7.33 21.34
C GLN A 6 4.20 -8.61 21.41
N ALA A 7 4.82 -9.78 21.25
CA ALA A 7 4.14 -11.07 21.35
C ALA A 7 3.56 -11.31 22.75
N GLU A 8 4.31 -11.03 23.81
CA GLU A 8 3.82 -11.15 25.20
C GLU A 8 2.71 -10.13 25.49
N TRP A 9 2.74 -8.95 24.88
CA TRP A 9 1.68 -7.95 25.03
C TRP A 9 0.39 -8.41 24.34
N LEU A 10 0.47 -8.92 23.12
CA LEU A 10 -0.66 -9.46 22.38
C LEU A 10 -1.29 -10.69 23.05
N ALA A 11 -0.47 -11.56 23.64
CA ALA A 11 -0.92 -12.78 24.31
C ALA A 11 -1.66 -12.56 25.65
N GLN A 12 -1.78 -11.32 26.14
CA GLN A 12 -2.47 -11.02 27.40
C GLN A 12 -4.00 -11.23 27.32
N ILE A 13 -4.57 -11.13 26.12
CA ILE A 13 -6.00 -11.31 25.89
C ILE A 13 -6.14 -12.30 24.75
N SER A 14 -7.01 -13.30 24.94
CA SER A 14 -7.44 -14.24 23.90
C SER A 14 -8.95 -14.24 23.88
N GLU A 15 -9.53 -13.90 22.75
CA GLU A 15 -10.97 -13.86 22.55
C GLU A 15 -11.38 -14.90 21.50
N GLU A 16 -12.58 -15.47 21.66
CA GLU A 16 -13.13 -16.36 20.64
C GLU A 16 -13.54 -15.55 19.39
N ILE A 17 -13.25 -16.08 18.21
CA ILE A 17 -13.72 -15.50 16.97
C ILE A 17 -15.22 -15.68 16.87
N ILE A 18 -15.97 -14.60 16.77
CA ILE A 18 -17.46 -14.62 16.80
C ILE A 18 -18.02 -15.32 15.56
N ASP A 19 -17.43 -15.06 14.38
CA ASP A 19 -17.84 -15.69 13.11
C ASP A 19 -16.60 -16.06 12.30
N PRO A 20 -16.06 -17.27 12.48
CA PRO A 20 -14.86 -17.73 11.77
C PRO A 20 -15.12 -17.98 10.27
N GLU A 21 -16.37 -18.12 9.84
CA GLU A 21 -16.71 -18.34 8.43
C GLU A 21 -16.93 -17.02 7.66
N GLN A 22 -17.02 -15.89 8.36
CA GLN A 22 -17.21 -14.59 7.73
C GLN A 22 -16.02 -14.31 6.78
N ARG A 23 -16.33 -14.25 5.48
CA ARG A 23 -15.32 -13.87 4.48
C ARG A 23 -14.86 -12.44 4.67
N ILE A 24 -13.55 -12.24 4.77
CA ILE A 24 -12.90 -10.94 4.95
C ILE A 24 -11.98 -10.67 3.76
N ILE A 25 -12.02 -9.44 3.29
CA ILE A 25 -11.00 -8.86 2.42
C ILE A 25 -10.24 -7.84 3.27
N ASP A 26 -8.94 -8.05 3.50
CA ASP A 26 -8.09 -7.05 4.13
C ASP A 26 -7.71 -5.99 3.10
N PRO A 27 -8.19 -4.74 3.24
CA PRO A 27 -7.99 -3.71 2.22
C PRO A 27 -6.62 -3.03 2.31
N HIS A 28 -5.74 -3.38 3.27
CA HIS A 28 -4.55 -2.60 3.53
C HIS A 28 -3.44 -3.38 4.23
N HIS A 29 -2.49 -3.86 3.48
CA HIS A 29 -1.23 -4.38 4.03
C HIS A 29 -0.02 -3.83 3.27
N HIS A 30 1.16 -4.02 3.84
CA HIS A 30 2.45 -3.69 3.25
C HIS A 30 3.33 -4.94 3.19
N LEU A 31 4.39 -4.89 2.37
CA LEU A 31 5.41 -5.93 2.28
C LEU A 31 6.80 -5.28 2.34
N TRP A 32 7.68 -5.83 3.17
CA TRP A 32 9.04 -5.32 3.35
C TRP A 32 10.05 -6.42 3.07
N PRO A 33 10.74 -6.40 1.93
CA PRO A 33 11.70 -7.44 1.55
C PRO A 33 13.00 -7.37 2.34
N ASP A 34 13.33 -6.21 2.90
CA ASP A 34 14.58 -5.98 3.61
C ASP A 34 14.34 -5.45 5.02
N SER A 35 15.21 -5.87 5.94
CA SER A 35 15.14 -5.53 7.35
C SER A 35 15.76 -4.16 7.70
N THR A 36 15.85 -3.22 6.76
CA THR A 36 16.37 -1.87 7.01
C THR A 36 15.52 -1.12 8.04
N GLY A 37 15.81 -1.36 9.31
CA GLY A 37 15.13 -0.73 10.45
C GLY A 37 13.89 -1.44 10.97
N GLY A 38 13.57 -2.64 10.52
CA GLY A 38 12.45 -3.47 10.95
C GLY A 38 12.66 -4.94 10.67
N SER A 39 11.69 -5.76 10.97
CA SER A 39 11.67 -7.16 10.54
C SER A 39 11.22 -7.26 9.09
N GLN A 40 11.85 -8.15 8.31
CA GLN A 40 11.31 -8.55 7.01
C GLN A 40 9.88 -9.02 7.19
N TYR A 41 9.00 -8.69 6.23
CA TYR A 41 7.62 -9.14 6.20
C TYR A 41 7.21 -9.39 4.74
N LEU A 42 7.06 -10.65 4.39
CA LEU A 42 6.77 -11.11 3.04
C LEU A 42 5.54 -12.04 3.04
N LEU A 43 5.39 -12.81 1.98
CA LEU A 43 4.20 -13.62 1.73
C LEU A 43 3.94 -14.66 2.84
N ASP A 44 4.98 -15.31 3.35
CA ASP A 44 4.83 -16.31 4.42
C ASP A 44 4.36 -15.66 5.73
N ASP A 45 4.85 -14.45 6.03
CA ASP A 45 4.44 -13.68 7.22
C ASP A 45 2.98 -13.21 7.08
N LEU A 46 2.62 -12.70 5.89
CA LEU A 46 1.25 -12.31 5.55
C LEU A 46 0.28 -13.51 5.70
N TRP A 47 0.68 -14.69 5.24
CA TRP A 47 -0.13 -15.90 5.38
C TRP A 47 -0.26 -16.36 6.83
N ALA A 48 0.80 -16.23 7.63
CA ALA A 48 0.73 -16.51 9.06
C ALA A 48 -0.28 -15.61 9.77
N ASP A 49 -0.31 -14.33 9.42
CA ASP A 49 -1.25 -13.36 10.00
C ASP A 49 -2.68 -13.60 9.51
N THR A 50 -2.89 -13.74 8.20
CA THR A 50 -4.22 -13.94 7.61
C THR A 50 -4.82 -15.31 7.96
N GLY A 51 -3.98 -16.31 8.23
CA GLY A 51 -4.36 -17.66 8.67
C GLY A 51 -4.58 -17.81 10.18
N SER A 52 -4.53 -16.71 10.96
CA SER A 52 -4.60 -16.73 12.43
C SER A 52 -5.99 -17.06 13.01
N GLY A 53 -6.96 -17.44 12.19
CA GLY A 53 -8.26 -17.97 12.61
C GLY A 53 -9.47 -17.26 11.98
N HIS A 54 -9.31 -16.06 11.45
CA HIS A 54 -10.33 -15.40 10.63
C HIS A 54 -10.27 -15.88 9.18
N ASN A 55 -11.40 -15.82 8.47
CA ASN A 55 -11.48 -16.20 7.06
C ASN A 55 -11.07 -15.03 6.13
N VAL A 56 -9.80 -14.63 6.20
CA VAL A 56 -9.24 -13.64 5.27
C VAL A 56 -8.88 -14.32 3.97
N THR A 57 -9.63 -14.05 2.91
CA THR A 57 -9.46 -14.70 1.61
C THR A 57 -8.64 -13.89 0.61
N ASN A 58 -8.67 -12.57 0.74
CA ASN A 58 -8.03 -11.65 -0.18
C ASN A 58 -7.43 -10.48 0.58
N THR A 59 -6.36 -9.92 0.03
CA THR A 59 -5.73 -8.72 0.57
C THR A 59 -5.46 -7.69 -0.53
N VAL A 60 -5.28 -6.43 -0.15
CA VAL A 60 -4.86 -5.34 -1.04
C VAL A 60 -3.56 -4.74 -0.52
N PHE A 61 -2.53 -4.76 -1.36
CA PHE A 61 -1.27 -4.10 -1.05
C PHE A 61 -1.39 -2.60 -1.26
N ILE A 62 -0.81 -1.83 -0.34
CA ILE A 62 -0.72 -0.37 -0.43
C ILE A 62 0.74 0.05 -0.42
N ASP A 63 1.11 0.99 -1.28
CA ASP A 63 2.44 1.58 -1.38
C ASP A 63 3.09 1.87 -0.02
N CYS A 64 4.35 1.48 0.12
CA CYS A 64 5.19 1.75 1.29
C CYS A 64 6.64 2.08 0.92
N SER A 65 6.87 2.48 -0.33
CA SER A 65 8.16 2.91 -0.88
C SER A 65 9.24 1.84 -0.86
N GLN A 66 8.88 0.60 -1.15
CA GLN A 66 9.82 -0.52 -1.25
C GLN A 66 10.13 -0.86 -2.71
N CYS A 67 11.32 -1.40 -2.96
CA CYS A 67 11.71 -1.92 -4.27
C CYS A 67 11.55 -0.94 -5.44
N TYR A 68 11.57 0.36 -5.19
CA TYR A 68 11.54 1.36 -6.25
C TYR A 68 12.70 1.16 -7.22
N TRP A 69 12.46 1.31 -8.50
CA TRP A 69 13.54 1.32 -9.48
C TRP A 69 14.51 2.48 -9.21
N ASN A 70 15.66 2.44 -9.86
CA ASN A 70 16.63 3.53 -9.84
C ASN A 70 16.93 3.97 -11.26
N LEU A 71 15.97 4.61 -11.90
CA LEU A 71 16.03 5.08 -13.27
C LEU A 71 16.43 6.57 -13.32
N GLU A 72 16.94 7.01 -14.47
CA GLU A 72 17.18 8.44 -14.76
C GLU A 72 15.88 9.24 -14.67
N ASP A 73 14.77 8.69 -15.20
CA ASP A 73 13.42 9.22 -15.00
C ASP A 73 12.86 8.79 -13.64
N ALA A 74 13.13 9.59 -12.62
CA ALA A 74 12.73 9.30 -11.25
C ALA A 74 11.21 9.14 -11.06
N ALA A 75 10.39 9.73 -11.93
CA ALA A 75 8.94 9.61 -11.84
C ALA A 75 8.44 8.16 -12.05
N LEU A 76 9.21 7.34 -12.76
CA LEU A 76 8.91 5.93 -12.99
C LEU A 76 9.41 5.00 -11.88
N ASN A 77 10.24 5.46 -10.94
CA ASN A 77 10.82 4.61 -9.92
C ASN A 77 9.80 3.85 -9.07
N PRO A 78 8.64 4.44 -8.69
CA PRO A 78 7.63 3.75 -7.91
C PRO A 78 7.03 2.50 -8.58
N VAL A 79 7.13 2.40 -9.92
CA VAL A 79 6.64 1.22 -10.67
C VAL A 79 7.37 -0.07 -10.25
N GLY A 80 8.62 0.04 -9.78
CA GLY A 80 9.38 -1.10 -9.26
C GLY A 80 8.70 -1.79 -8.08
N GLU A 81 8.02 -1.05 -7.22
CA GLU A 81 7.22 -1.65 -6.14
C GLU A 81 6.01 -2.42 -6.69
N THR A 82 5.35 -1.90 -7.72
CA THR A 82 4.26 -2.63 -8.38
C THR A 82 4.74 -3.93 -9.02
N GLU A 83 5.93 -3.93 -9.64
CA GLU A 83 6.55 -5.13 -10.20
C GLU A 83 6.84 -6.16 -9.11
N PHE A 84 7.50 -5.76 -8.04
CA PHE A 84 7.81 -6.61 -6.90
C PHE A 84 6.55 -7.24 -6.28
N VAL A 85 5.51 -6.44 -6.05
CA VAL A 85 4.26 -6.94 -5.46
C VAL A 85 3.50 -7.83 -6.43
N LYS A 86 3.55 -7.53 -7.73
CA LYS A 86 2.93 -8.38 -8.78
C LYS A 86 3.49 -9.80 -8.77
N GLU A 87 4.81 -9.96 -8.60
CA GLU A 87 5.45 -11.26 -8.49
C GLU A 87 4.95 -12.04 -7.26
N LEU A 88 4.85 -11.38 -6.10
CA LEU A 88 4.32 -12.00 -4.87
C LEU A 88 2.83 -12.29 -4.97
N ALA A 89 2.06 -11.44 -5.63
CA ALA A 89 0.64 -11.67 -5.87
C ALA A 89 0.40 -12.89 -6.78
N ASP A 90 1.22 -13.08 -7.81
CA ASP A 90 1.15 -14.27 -8.65
C ASP A 90 1.55 -15.54 -7.88
N ALA A 91 2.56 -15.45 -7.02
CA ALA A 91 2.93 -16.55 -6.13
C ALA A 91 1.81 -16.87 -5.13
N SER A 92 1.09 -15.86 -4.62
CA SER A 92 -0.01 -16.07 -3.66
C SER A 92 -1.19 -16.85 -4.24
N LYS A 93 -1.38 -16.85 -5.56
CA LYS A 93 -2.42 -17.63 -6.25
C LYS A 93 -2.13 -19.13 -6.30
N ALA A 94 -0.90 -19.54 -5.99
CA ALA A 94 -0.49 -20.95 -6.11
C ALA A 94 -1.08 -21.83 -5.01
N ASP A 95 -1.41 -21.29 -3.85
CA ASP A 95 -2.05 -22.01 -2.75
C ASP A 95 -3.49 -21.50 -2.52
N PRO A 96 -4.51 -22.26 -2.94
CA PRO A 96 -5.92 -21.85 -2.80
C PRO A 96 -6.42 -21.84 -1.34
N ASN A 97 -5.64 -22.34 -0.38
CA ASN A 97 -5.98 -22.33 1.04
C ASN A 97 -5.45 -21.11 1.76
N GLN A 98 -4.69 -20.28 1.09
CA GLN A 98 -4.10 -19.06 1.64
C GLN A 98 -4.76 -17.81 1.06
N ALA A 99 -4.64 -16.69 1.77
CA ALA A 99 -5.10 -15.41 1.26
C ALA A 99 -4.34 -14.98 -0.01
N THR A 100 -5.07 -14.48 -0.99
CA THR A 100 -4.51 -14.01 -2.26
C THR A 100 -4.38 -12.49 -2.28
N ILE A 101 -3.23 -11.97 -2.70
CA ILE A 101 -3.07 -10.53 -2.97
C ILE A 101 -3.85 -10.21 -4.26
N SER A 102 -4.94 -9.47 -4.14
CA SER A 102 -5.92 -9.26 -5.21
C SER A 102 -5.97 -7.83 -5.74
N GLY A 103 -5.21 -6.93 -5.15
CA GLY A 103 -5.11 -5.56 -5.59
C GLY A 103 -3.79 -4.92 -5.17
N ILE A 104 -3.35 -3.97 -5.98
CA ILE A 104 -2.15 -3.16 -5.76
C ILE A 104 -2.53 -1.70 -5.88
N VAL A 105 -2.28 -0.94 -4.83
CA VAL A 105 -2.34 0.52 -4.82
C VAL A 105 -0.89 1.01 -4.72
N GLY A 106 -0.36 1.50 -5.84
CA GLY A 106 1.02 1.99 -5.93
C GLY A 106 1.15 3.47 -5.61
N HIS A 107 2.27 4.07 -5.99
CA HIS A 107 2.52 5.51 -5.84
C HIS A 107 2.73 6.18 -7.19
N VAL A 108 2.07 7.32 -7.38
CA VAL A 108 2.37 8.29 -8.45
C VAL A 108 2.42 9.67 -7.83
N ASP A 109 3.43 10.46 -8.17
CA ASP A 109 3.45 11.86 -7.80
C ASP A 109 2.35 12.63 -8.55
N MET A 110 1.26 12.93 -7.85
CA MET A 110 0.11 13.63 -8.41
C MET A 110 0.39 15.12 -8.68
N LEU A 111 1.55 15.64 -8.28
CA LEU A 111 1.99 16.98 -8.64
C LEU A 111 2.66 17.03 -10.03
N LEU A 112 2.73 15.92 -10.73
CA LEU A 112 3.16 15.86 -12.13
C LEU A 112 2.10 16.40 -13.12
N GLY A 113 0.85 16.59 -12.67
CA GLY A 113 -0.23 17.04 -13.56
C GLY A 113 -0.45 16.06 -14.71
N PHE A 114 -0.48 16.55 -15.96
CA PHE A 114 -0.67 15.70 -17.14
C PHE A 114 0.41 14.62 -17.32
N GLU A 115 1.62 14.85 -16.84
CA GLU A 115 2.70 13.87 -16.92
C GLU A 115 2.46 12.64 -16.01
N ALA A 116 1.52 12.70 -15.06
CA ALA A 116 1.12 11.55 -14.27
C ALA A 116 0.54 10.41 -15.13
N GLU A 117 -0.04 10.73 -16.29
CA GLU A 117 -0.65 9.75 -17.19
C GLU A 117 0.33 8.64 -17.60
N ARG A 118 1.53 9.02 -18.07
CA ARG A 118 2.54 8.05 -18.53
C ARG A 118 3.02 7.14 -17.41
N VAL A 119 3.04 7.65 -16.15
CA VAL A 119 3.42 6.84 -14.98
C VAL A 119 2.31 5.86 -14.63
N LEU A 120 1.05 6.29 -14.65
CA LEU A 120 -0.12 5.43 -14.46
C LEU A 120 -0.18 4.32 -15.51
N GLU A 121 0.10 4.66 -16.79
CA GLU A 121 0.16 3.68 -17.87
C GLU A 121 1.25 2.63 -17.62
N LYS A 122 2.40 3.04 -17.10
CA LYS A 122 3.47 2.09 -16.77
C LYS A 122 3.10 1.19 -15.60
N HIS A 123 2.42 1.70 -14.58
CA HIS A 123 1.85 0.87 -13.52
C HIS A 123 0.83 -0.14 -14.04
N LEU A 124 -0.07 0.29 -14.94
CA LEU A 124 -1.06 -0.60 -15.57
C LEU A 124 -0.41 -1.68 -16.44
N GLU A 125 0.66 -1.34 -17.18
CA GLU A 125 1.43 -2.31 -17.96
C GLU A 125 2.03 -3.40 -17.07
N VAL A 126 2.65 -3.02 -15.96
CA VAL A 126 3.37 -3.93 -15.05
C VAL A 126 2.41 -4.68 -14.13
N GLY A 127 1.50 -3.97 -13.48
CA GLY A 127 0.57 -4.52 -12.49
C GLY A 127 -0.64 -5.22 -13.11
N GLN A 128 -0.92 -4.94 -14.39
CA GLN A 128 -2.05 -5.50 -15.13
C GLN A 128 -3.37 -5.32 -14.37
N GLU A 129 -4.22 -6.33 -14.35
CA GLU A 129 -5.51 -6.32 -13.65
C GLU A 129 -5.40 -6.19 -12.11
N LEU A 130 -4.20 -6.39 -11.54
CA LEU A 130 -3.98 -6.21 -10.10
C LEU A 130 -3.78 -4.75 -9.70
N PHE A 131 -3.33 -3.89 -10.62
CA PHE A 131 -3.19 -2.47 -10.33
C PHE A 131 -4.56 -1.81 -10.26
N LYS A 132 -4.92 -1.29 -9.07
CA LYS A 132 -6.26 -0.74 -8.79
C LYS A 132 -6.26 0.77 -8.60
N GLY A 133 -5.13 1.34 -8.30
CA GLY A 133 -5.06 2.77 -8.01
C GLY A 133 -3.75 3.20 -7.38
N ILE A 134 -3.77 4.39 -6.81
CA ILE A 134 -2.57 4.96 -6.20
C ILE A 134 -2.87 5.60 -4.84
N ARG A 135 -1.78 5.72 -4.05
CA ARG A 135 -1.66 6.61 -2.90
C ARG A 135 -0.67 7.72 -3.21
N HIS A 136 -1.03 8.94 -2.93
CA HIS A 136 -0.10 10.03 -2.69
C HIS A 136 -0.47 10.68 -1.37
N ALA A 137 0.23 10.29 -0.31
CA ALA A 137 -0.09 10.67 1.05
C ALA A 137 0.03 12.19 1.27
N GLY A 138 -1.07 12.81 1.70
CA GLY A 138 -1.20 14.25 1.91
C GLY A 138 -1.06 14.71 3.36
N GLY A 139 -0.56 13.84 4.25
CA GLY A 139 -0.40 14.15 5.67
C GLY A 139 0.65 15.23 5.90
N TRP A 140 0.21 16.47 5.97
CA TRP A 140 1.00 17.65 6.28
C TRP A 140 0.50 18.29 7.58
N ASP A 141 1.42 18.76 8.43
CA ASP A 141 1.11 19.51 9.64
C ASP A 141 2.18 20.60 9.84
N PRO A 142 1.80 21.84 10.25
CA PRO A 142 2.75 22.90 10.50
C PRO A 142 3.56 22.73 11.78
N HIS A 143 3.17 21.81 12.65
CA HIS A 143 3.83 21.60 13.94
C HIS A 143 5.09 20.76 13.79
N GLU A 144 6.23 21.27 14.25
CA GLU A 144 7.55 20.65 14.07
C GLU A 144 7.69 19.23 14.64
N ASN A 145 6.87 18.87 15.64
CA ASN A 145 6.88 17.55 16.25
C ASN A 145 5.89 16.57 15.57
N MET A 146 5.13 17.01 14.58
CA MET A 146 4.28 16.15 13.78
C MET A 146 5.04 15.70 12.54
N ARG A 147 5.06 14.39 12.33
CA ARG A 147 5.71 13.82 11.15
C ARG A 147 4.81 14.01 9.93
N ASN A 148 5.28 14.73 8.93
CA ASN A 148 4.67 14.69 7.61
C ASN A 148 4.80 13.30 7.00
N SER A 149 3.92 12.96 6.07
CA SER A 149 4.01 11.68 5.36
C SER A 149 5.33 11.53 4.60
N HIS A 150 5.69 10.30 4.25
CA HIS A 150 7.01 9.97 3.70
C HIS A 150 7.36 10.68 2.37
N HIS A 151 6.38 11.16 1.63
CA HIS A 151 6.62 11.97 0.42
C HIS A 151 6.70 13.48 0.69
N SER A 152 6.68 13.90 1.96
CA SER A 152 6.79 15.32 2.37
C SER A 152 5.86 16.25 1.58
N PRO A 153 4.53 15.99 1.57
CA PRO A 153 3.59 16.74 0.76
C PRO A 153 3.58 18.21 1.16
N PRO A 154 3.38 19.13 0.22
CA PRO A 154 3.14 20.52 0.55
C PRO A 154 1.78 20.71 1.24
N LYS A 155 1.66 21.80 1.98
CA LYS A 155 0.37 22.22 2.52
C LYS A 155 -0.68 22.33 1.39
N ASP A 156 -1.90 21.93 1.70
CA ASP A 156 -3.05 22.03 0.79
C ASP A 156 -2.84 21.28 -0.56
N MET A 157 -2.00 20.25 -0.60
CA MET A 157 -1.65 19.51 -1.81
C MET A 157 -2.89 19.06 -2.58
N TYR A 158 -3.89 18.48 -1.90
CA TYR A 158 -5.11 17.95 -2.54
C TYR A 158 -6.02 19.04 -3.11
N LEU A 159 -5.82 20.31 -2.74
CA LEU A 159 -6.58 21.44 -3.26
C LEU A 159 -5.91 22.10 -4.47
N SER A 160 -4.69 21.68 -4.84
CA SER A 160 -3.96 22.29 -5.95
C SER A 160 -4.54 21.89 -7.31
N ASP A 161 -4.52 22.82 -8.27
CA ASP A 161 -5.00 22.57 -9.63
C ASP A 161 -4.22 21.45 -10.33
N VAL A 162 -2.91 21.37 -10.07
CA VAL A 162 -2.06 20.32 -10.64
C VAL A 162 -2.46 18.94 -10.12
N PHE A 163 -2.70 18.80 -8.83
CA PHE A 163 -3.19 17.56 -8.24
C PHE A 163 -4.55 17.16 -8.84
N ASN A 164 -5.46 18.13 -8.98
CA ASN A 164 -6.78 17.90 -9.56
C ASN A 164 -6.72 17.48 -11.04
N GLN A 165 -5.72 17.93 -11.81
CA GLN A 165 -5.47 17.46 -13.17
C GLN A 165 -5.12 15.95 -13.17
N SER A 166 -4.18 15.55 -12.33
CA SER A 166 -3.79 14.14 -12.19
C SER A 166 -4.94 13.26 -11.69
N LEU A 167 -5.74 13.78 -10.75
CA LEU A 167 -6.90 13.06 -10.21
C LEU A 167 -7.97 12.81 -11.29
N LYS A 168 -8.14 13.75 -12.23
CA LYS A 168 -9.01 13.57 -13.39
C LYS A 168 -8.54 12.41 -14.28
N ILE A 169 -7.26 12.37 -14.60
CA ILE A 169 -6.66 11.28 -15.39
C ILE A 169 -6.84 9.94 -14.70
N LEU A 170 -6.63 9.89 -13.37
CA LEU A 170 -6.86 8.69 -12.57
C LEU A 170 -8.31 8.20 -12.72
N GLY A 171 -9.29 9.11 -12.61
CA GLY A 171 -10.71 8.80 -12.78
C GLY A 171 -11.07 8.35 -14.21
N GLU A 172 -10.46 8.93 -15.24
CA GLU A 172 -10.65 8.52 -16.64
C GLU A 172 -10.12 7.10 -16.91
N LYS A 173 -9.16 6.63 -16.11
CA LYS A 173 -8.62 5.26 -16.17
C LYS A 173 -9.35 4.28 -15.22
N ASP A 174 -10.44 4.71 -14.59
CA ASP A 174 -11.21 3.90 -13.60
C ASP A 174 -10.33 3.36 -12.44
N LEU A 175 -9.37 4.17 -11.99
CA LEU A 175 -8.46 3.86 -10.90
C LEU A 175 -8.90 4.58 -9.62
N VAL A 176 -8.67 3.94 -8.47
CA VAL A 176 -8.99 4.51 -7.16
C VAL A 176 -7.85 5.40 -6.64
N PHE A 177 -8.21 6.38 -5.83
CA PHE A 177 -7.28 7.18 -5.04
C PHE A 177 -7.45 6.85 -3.56
N GLU A 178 -6.37 6.40 -2.90
CA GLU A 178 -6.32 6.19 -1.47
C GLU A 178 -5.84 7.48 -0.79
N ALA A 179 -6.75 8.17 -0.10
CA ALA A 179 -6.48 9.45 0.55
C ALA A 179 -5.99 9.25 1.99
N TRP A 180 -4.68 9.29 2.18
CA TRP A 180 -4.07 9.30 3.50
C TRP A 180 -3.71 10.72 3.90
N GLN A 181 -4.38 11.25 4.91
CA GLN A 181 -4.22 12.65 5.34
C GLN A 181 -4.50 12.84 6.82
N TYR A 182 -4.08 13.96 7.37
CA TYR A 182 -4.53 14.42 8.69
C TYR A 182 -5.92 15.03 8.61
N HIS A 183 -6.50 15.34 9.76
CA HIS A 183 -7.90 15.78 9.89
C HIS A 183 -8.17 17.24 9.52
N HIS A 184 -7.14 18.04 9.27
CA HIS A 184 -7.26 19.47 8.89
C HIS A 184 -6.90 19.73 7.43
#